data_49ff2af3e77fc88b9cceb799567c7f1c
#
_entry.id   49ff2af3e77fc88b9cceb799567c7f1c
#
_cell.length_a   1.000
_cell.length_b   1.000
_cell.length_c   1.000
_cell.angle_alpha   90.00
_cell.angle_beta   90.00
_cell.angle_gamma   90.00
#
_symmetry.space_group_name_H-M   'P 1'
#
loop_
_entity.id
_entity.type
_entity.pdbx_description
1 polymer ?
#
loop_
_entity_poly.entity_id
_entity_poly.type
_entity_poly.pdbx_seq_one_letter_code
_entity_poly.pdbx_strand_id
1 'polypeptide(L)'
;FMHVTNGKLGNLQLPGAGLTTTELASVRQGLMDAASQSSERDMNELKKFDGFLRDHPWRFTAVVDGPNVAYLNQNYDGGRFRPLQIKAVVDVLEARGHRVLVTLPAKYCEAVVPNHSKFATPLPSQEAEQALDEEEIALLEAWRMRGMLYAVPRACHDDLYWILGTTYNC
;
A
#
# COMPACT_ATOMS: atom_id res chain seq x y z
N PHE A 1 3.04 -4.42 33.75
CA PHE A 1 2.52 -4.19 32.39
C PHE A 1 1.01 -4.08 32.49
N MET A 2 0.44 -2.89 32.17
CA MET A 2 -1.01 -2.69 32.11
C MET A 2 -1.51 -3.17 30.76
N HIS A 3 -2.47 -4.11 30.75
CA HIS A 3 -3.12 -4.56 29.53
C HIS A 3 -4.26 -3.60 29.15
N VAL A 4 -4.23 -3.07 27.93
CA VAL A 4 -5.34 -2.34 27.32
C VAL A 4 -6.19 -3.36 26.54
N THR A 5 -7.43 -3.56 26.97
CA THR A 5 -8.41 -4.39 26.26
C THR A 5 -9.63 -3.53 25.94
N ASN A 6 -10.09 -3.56 24.69
CA ASN A 6 -11.29 -2.85 24.19
C ASN A 6 -11.28 -1.34 24.49
N GLY A 7 -10.14 -0.65 24.33
CA GLY A 7 -10.03 0.78 24.54
C GLY A 7 -10.17 1.23 25.99
N LYS A 8 -10.00 0.33 26.97
CA LYS A 8 -10.07 0.65 28.40
C LYS A 8 -8.71 0.42 29.07
N LEU A 9 -8.30 1.38 29.87
CA LEU A 9 -7.15 1.29 30.77
C LEU A 9 -7.69 1.32 32.21
N GLY A 10 -7.84 0.16 32.84
CA GLY A 10 -8.52 0.07 34.15
C GLY A 10 -9.97 0.56 34.03
N ASN A 11 -10.35 1.56 34.83
CA ASN A 11 -11.68 2.19 34.79
C ASN A 11 -11.75 3.39 33.81
N LEU A 12 -10.65 3.75 33.17
CA LEU A 12 -10.60 4.86 32.21
C LEU A 12 -10.98 4.35 30.82
N GLN A 13 -11.99 4.94 30.19
CA GLN A 13 -12.29 4.71 28.78
C GLN A 13 -11.38 5.63 27.96
N LEU A 14 -10.48 5.02 27.17
CA LEU A 14 -9.67 5.79 26.24
C LEU A 14 -10.55 6.27 25.09
N PRO A 15 -10.34 7.51 24.59
CA PRO A 15 -10.97 7.96 23.35
C PRO A 15 -10.74 6.92 22.25
N GLY A 16 -11.73 6.67 21.40
CA GLY A 16 -11.56 5.81 20.22
C GLY A 16 -10.36 6.29 19.41
N ALA A 17 -9.48 5.39 19.02
CA ALA A 17 -8.29 5.71 18.22
C ALA A 17 -8.61 6.03 16.75
N GLY A 18 -9.89 6.06 16.37
CA GLY A 18 -10.34 6.35 15.01
C GLY A 18 -10.52 7.84 14.74
N LEU A 19 -10.25 8.26 13.51
CA LEU A 19 -10.57 9.60 13.04
C LEU A 19 -12.08 9.77 12.90
N THR A 20 -12.58 10.97 13.23
CA THR A 20 -13.97 11.33 12.97
C THR A 20 -14.24 11.45 11.46
N THR A 21 -15.50 11.40 11.07
CA THR A 21 -15.91 11.61 9.66
C THR A 21 -15.40 12.95 9.10
N THR A 22 -15.38 14.00 9.92
CA THR A 22 -14.86 15.33 9.53
C THR A 22 -13.35 15.30 9.33
N GLU A 23 -12.60 14.64 10.21
CA GLU A 23 -11.14 14.49 10.06
C GLU A 23 -10.80 13.66 8.84
N LEU A 24 -11.51 12.56 8.58
CA LEU A 24 -11.36 11.75 7.36
C LEU A 24 -11.63 12.58 6.10
N ALA A 25 -12.67 13.40 6.08
CA ALA A 25 -12.95 14.29 4.96
C ALA A 25 -11.81 15.30 4.75
N SER A 26 -11.27 15.86 5.83
CA SER A 26 -10.13 16.79 5.78
C SER A 26 -8.86 16.11 5.25
N VAL A 27 -8.59 14.88 5.67
CA VAL A 27 -7.45 14.09 5.13
C VAL A 27 -7.63 13.85 3.63
N ARG A 28 -8.82 13.41 3.19
CA ARG A 28 -9.09 13.18 1.75
C ARG A 28 -8.91 14.45 0.94
N GLN A 29 -9.41 15.59 1.43
CA GLN A 29 -9.24 16.88 0.75
C GLN A 29 -7.76 17.25 0.66
N GLY A 30 -6.99 17.12 1.75
CA GLY A 30 -5.55 17.39 1.75
C GLY A 30 -4.77 16.51 0.77
N LEU A 31 -5.15 15.23 0.60
CA LEU A 31 -4.55 14.35 -0.40
C LEU A 31 -4.85 14.80 -1.83
N MET A 32 -6.09 15.24 -2.11
CA MET A 32 -6.46 15.78 -3.42
C MET A 32 -5.72 17.08 -3.72
N ASP A 33 -5.56 17.95 -2.73
CA ASP A 33 -4.81 19.21 -2.85
C ASP A 33 -3.32 18.93 -3.13
N ALA A 34 -2.72 17.96 -2.44
CA ALA A 34 -1.32 17.54 -2.66
C ALA A 34 -1.14 16.98 -4.08
N ALA A 35 -2.05 16.12 -4.54
CA ALA A 35 -2.02 15.61 -5.91
C ALA A 35 -2.16 16.73 -6.95
N SER A 36 -3.05 17.70 -6.70
CA SER A 36 -3.26 18.86 -7.58
C SER A 36 -2.02 19.76 -7.67
N GLN A 37 -1.28 19.92 -6.57
CA GLN A 37 -0.04 20.69 -6.55
C GLN A 37 1.09 19.99 -7.34
N SER A 38 1.07 18.65 -7.40
CA SER A 38 2.02 17.88 -8.20
C SER A 38 1.73 18.02 -9.70
N SER A 39 0.53 17.62 -10.12
CA SER A 39 0.06 17.78 -11.50
C SER A 39 -1.45 17.55 -11.62
N GLU A 40 -2.07 18.08 -12.68
CA GLU A 40 -3.46 17.80 -13.04
C GLU A 40 -3.66 16.29 -13.31
N ARG A 41 -2.67 15.65 -13.89
CA ARG A 41 -2.68 14.20 -14.12
C ARG A 41 -2.76 13.43 -12.82
N ASP A 42 -1.90 13.73 -11.84
CA ASP A 42 -1.88 13.04 -10.54
C ASP A 42 -3.20 13.19 -9.82
N MET A 43 -3.78 14.39 -9.84
CA MET A 43 -5.10 14.63 -9.27
C MET A 43 -6.18 13.79 -9.98
N ASN A 44 -6.16 13.71 -11.31
CA ASN A 44 -7.15 12.95 -12.08
C ASN A 44 -7.02 11.43 -11.81
N GLU A 45 -5.80 10.91 -11.73
CA GLU A 45 -5.57 9.51 -11.41
C GLU A 45 -5.97 9.18 -9.96
N LEU A 46 -5.68 10.06 -8.99
CA LEU A 46 -6.11 9.88 -7.61
C LEU A 46 -7.64 9.93 -7.47
N LYS A 47 -8.33 10.79 -8.24
CA LYS A 47 -9.79 10.80 -8.30
C LYS A 47 -10.39 9.51 -8.85
N LYS A 48 -9.75 8.86 -9.82
CA LYS A 48 -10.18 7.55 -10.32
C LYS A 48 -10.09 6.50 -9.22
N PHE A 49 -9.01 6.51 -8.45
CA PHE A 49 -8.85 5.61 -7.32
C PHE A 49 -9.88 5.88 -6.21
N ASP A 50 -10.15 7.15 -5.90
CA ASP A 50 -11.21 7.56 -4.97
C ASP A 50 -12.58 7.04 -5.42
N GLY A 51 -12.90 7.14 -6.73
CA GLY A 51 -14.09 6.54 -7.32
C GLY A 51 -14.13 5.02 -7.15
N PHE A 52 -13.03 4.34 -7.44
CA PHE A 52 -12.90 2.90 -7.25
C PHE A 52 -13.18 2.48 -5.80
N LEU A 53 -12.67 3.22 -4.80
CA LEU A 53 -12.92 2.94 -3.39
C LEU A 53 -14.38 3.19 -3.00
N ARG A 54 -15.00 4.25 -3.51
CA ARG A 54 -16.43 4.57 -3.26
C ARG A 54 -17.39 3.54 -3.84
N ASP A 55 -17.10 3.07 -5.04
CA ASP A 55 -17.96 2.09 -5.71
C ASP A 55 -17.89 0.71 -5.03
N HIS A 56 -16.89 0.49 -4.17
CA HIS A 56 -16.66 -0.76 -3.47
C HIS A 56 -16.45 -0.59 -1.96
N PRO A 57 -17.30 0.17 -1.23
CA PRO A 57 -17.04 0.57 0.17
C PRO A 57 -16.91 -0.62 1.14
N TRP A 58 -17.49 -1.78 0.79
CA TRP A 58 -17.43 -3.00 1.62
C TRP A 58 -16.30 -3.95 1.25
N ARG A 59 -15.55 -3.62 0.21
CA ARG A 59 -14.63 -4.57 -0.38
C ARG A 59 -13.37 -4.76 0.44
N PHE A 60 -12.81 -3.69 0.99
CA PHE A 60 -11.54 -3.72 1.69
C PHE A 60 -11.69 -3.27 3.13
N THR A 61 -10.97 -3.94 4.05
CA THR A 61 -10.89 -3.58 5.46
C THR A 61 -9.45 -3.39 5.92
N ALA A 62 -8.48 -3.56 5.02
CA ALA A 62 -7.08 -3.27 5.24
C ALA A 62 -6.44 -2.86 3.92
N VAL A 63 -5.47 -1.94 3.99
CA VAL A 63 -4.65 -1.52 2.85
C VAL A 63 -3.19 -1.82 3.17
N VAL A 64 -2.47 -2.39 2.21
CA VAL A 64 -1.04 -2.70 2.31
C VAL A 64 -0.28 -1.82 1.33
N ASP A 65 0.67 -1.05 1.84
CA ASP A 65 1.67 -0.36 1.05
C ASP A 65 2.70 -1.38 0.54
N GLY A 66 2.52 -1.81 -0.70
CA GLY A 66 3.29 -2.89 -1.30
C GLY A 66 4.79 -2.62 -1.33
N PRO A 67 5.28 -1.47 -1.83
CA PRO A 67 6.70 -1.18 -1.89
C PRO A 67 7.39 -1.21 -0.54
N ASN A 68 6.80 -0.57 0.48
CA ASN A 68 7.40 -0.53 1.81
C ASN A 68 7.50 -1.93 2.44
N VAL A 69 6.52 -2.79 2.21
CA VAL A 69 6.59 -4.18 2.66
C VAL A 69 7.60 -4.99 1.85
N ALA A 70 7.59 -4.88 0.51
CA ALA A 70 8.48 -5.65 -0.35
C ALA A 70 9.96 -5.33 -0.15
N TYR A 71 10.28 -4.08 0.22
CA TYR A 71 11.64 -3.64 0.51
C TYR A 71 12.03 -3.66 1.99
N LEU A 72 11.15 -4.12 2.88
CA LEU A 72 11.46 -4.23 4.30
C LEU A 72 12.69 -5.13 4.51
N ASN A 73 13.72 -4.59 5.19
CA ASN A 73 14.99 -5.26 5.43
C ASN A 73 15.75 -5.68 4.16
N GLN A 74 15.50 -5.03 3.02
CA GLN A 74 16.21 -5.27 1.76
C GLN A 74 17.30 -4.22 1.46
N ASN A 75 17.67 -3.37 2.42
CA ASN A 75 18.70 -2.33 2.28
C ASN A 75 20.11 -2.91 2.52
N TYR A 76 20.50 -3.91 1.75
CA TYR A 76 21.84 -4.51 1.77
C TYR A 76 22.28 -4.87 0.35
N ASP A 77 23.56 -5.23 0.17
CA ASP A 77 24.08 -5.69 -1.12
C ASP A 77 23.36 -6.98 -1.56
N GLY A 78 22.73 -6.95 -2.75
CA GLY A 78 21.87 -8.04 -3.23
C GLY A 78 20.43 -8.01 -2.69
N GLY A 79 20.05 -6.96 -1.95
CA GLY A 79 18.65 -6.72 -1.57
C GLY A 79 17.78 -6.46 -2.80
N ARG A 80 16.55 -6.96 -2.79
CA ARG A 80 15.65 -6.93 -3.96
C ARG A 80 14.20 -6.67 -3.58
N PHE A 81 13.39 -6.28 -4.57
CA PHE A 81 11.94 -6.27 -4.42
C PHE A 81 11.42 -7.71 -4.19
N ARG A 82 10.62 -7.92 -3.14
CA ARG A 82 10.14 -9.24 -2.74
C ARG A 82 8.62 -9.31 -2.61
N PRO A 83 7.88 -9.68 -3.66
CA PRO A 83 6.43 -9.90 -3.62
C PRO A 83 6.00 -10.88 -2.53
N LEU A 84 6.80 -11.89 -2.23
CA LEU A 84 6.51 -12.88 -1.18
C LEU A 84 6.48 -12.28 0.23
N GLN A 85 7.19 -11.16 0.49
CA GLN A 85 7.04 -10.44 1.76
C GLN A 85 5.67 -9.78 1.86
N ILE A 86 5.15 -9.21 0.76
CA ILE A 86 3.80 -8.66 0.72
C ILE A 86 2.79 -9.80 0.97
N LYS A 87 3.00 -10.95 0.33
CA LYS A 87 2.16 -12.14 0.54
C LYS A 87 2.08 -12.53 2.01
N ALA A 88 3.20 -12.58 2.71
CA ALA A 88 3.22 -12.95 4.13
C ALA A 88 2.36 -11.99 4.99
N VAL A 89 2.37 -10.69 4.69
CA VAL A 89 1.52 -9.70 5.38
C VAL A 89 0.04 -9.90 5.00
N VAL A 90 -0.24 -10.10 3.72
CA VAL A 90 -1.60 -10.36 3.21
C VAL A 90 -2.18 -11.61 3.88
N ASP A 91 -1.44 -12.71 3.92
CA ASP A 91 -1.88 -13.98 4.53
C ASP A 91 -2.26 -13.79 6.01
N VAL A 92 -1.46 -13.04 6.77
CA VAL A 92 -1.76 -12.72 8.18
C VAL A 92 -3.03 -11.88 8.33
N LEU A 93 -3.23 -10.89 7.46
CA LEU A 93 -4.41 -10.05 7.49
C LEU A 93 -5.67 -10.83 7.09
N GLU A 94 -5.60 -11.63 6.03
CA GLU A 94 -6.70 -12.50 5.59
C GLU A 94 -7.07 -13.54 6.66
N ALA A 95 -6.07 -14.14 7.33
CA ALA A 95 -6.32 -15.06 8.43
C ALA A 95 -7.02 -14.42 9.64
N ARG A 96 -6.92 -13.09 9.77
CA ARG A 96 -7.66 -12.29 10.77
C ARG A 96 -9.03 -11.81 10.27
N GLY A 97 -9.43 -12.22 9.09
CA GLY A 97 -10.73 -11.87 8.49
C GLY A 97 -10.74 -10.54 7.75
N HIS A 98 -9.57 -9.92 7.50
CA HIS A 98 -9.50 -8.71 6.70
C HIS A 98 -9.64 -9.00 5.20
N ARG A 99 -10.31 -8.10 4.50
CA ARG A 99 -10.27 -8.01 3.04
C ARG A 99 -9.21 -7.00 2.64
N VAL A 100 -8.15 -7.47 2.03
CA VAL A 100 -6.93 -6.69 1.81
C VAL A 100 -6.92 -6.04 0.43
N LEU A 101 -6.58 -4.76 0.37
CA LEU A 101 -6.15 -4.06 -0.84
C LEU A 101 -4.64 -3.87 -0.78
N VAL A 102 -3.93 -4.30 -1.82
CA VAL A 102 -2.51 -4.02 -2.01
C VAL A 102 -2.40 -2.87 -3.02
N THR A 103 -1.73 -1.79 -2.64
CA THR A 103 -1.34 -0.73 -3.58
C THR A 103 0.11 -0.94 -4.00
N LEU A 104 0.35 -0.94 -5.31
CA LEU A 104 1.67 -1.21 -5.86
C LEU A 104 1.90 -0.35 -7.10
N PRO A 105 2.98 0.46 -7.20
CA PRO A 105 3.29 1.16 -8.44
C PRO A 105 3.32 0.23 -9.64
N ALA A 106 2.74 0.64 -10.76
CA ALA A 106 2.59 -0.19 -11.96
C ALA A 106 3.93 -0.79 -12.45
N LYS A 107 5.05 -0.08 -12.21
CA LYS A 107 6.39 -0.57 -12.52
C LYS A 107 6.80 -1.85 -11.77
N TYR A 108 6.16 -2.15 -10.64
CA TYR A 108 6.38 -3.37 -9.85
C TYR A 108 5.35 -4.47 -10.13
N CYS A 109 4.45 -4.23 -11.06
CA CYS A 109 3.44 -5.21 -11.49
C CYS A 109 3.83 -5.94 -12.77
N GLU A 110 5.08 -5.84 -13.19
CA GLU A 110 5.63 -6.41 -14.43
C GLU A 110 6.56 -7.58 -14.11
N ALA A 111 6.89 -8.41 -15.11
CA ALA A 111 7.81 -9.54 -14.94
C ALA A 111 9.26 -9.09 -14.67
N VAL A 112 9.61 -7.88 -15.12
CA VAL A 112 10.90 -7.24 -14.84
C VAL A 112 10.61 -5.93 -14.12
N VAL A 113 11.15 -5.77 -12.92
CA VAL A 113 10.90 -4.63 -12.05
C VAL A 113 12.19 -3.85 -11.78
N PRO A 114 12.10 -2.53 -11.55
CA PRO A 114 13.29 -1.76 -11.19
C PRO A 114 13.80 -2.18 -9.81
N ASN A 115 15.12 -2.33 -9.70
CA ASN A 115 15.77 -2.58 -8.42
C ASN A 115 16.17 -1.23 -7.80
N HIS A 116 15.55 -0.89 -6.67
CA HIS A 116 15.81 0.35 -5.93
C HIS A 116 16.44 0.08 -4.57
N SER A 117 17.42 -0.82 -4.47
CA SER A 117 18.12 -0.93 -3.21
C SER A 117 18.81 0.40 -2.90
N LYS A 118 18.52 0.95 -1.71
CA LYS A 118 18.89 2.30 -1.29
C LYS A 118 20.35 2.40 -0.81
N PHE A 119 21.30 1.79 -1.50
CA PHE A 119 22.69 2.14 -1.24
C PHE A 119 23.01 3.50 -1.90
N ALA A 120 23.58 4.41 -1.12
CA ALA A 120 24.00 5.73 -1.57
C ALA A 120 25.05 5.69 -2.69
N THR A 121 25.62 4.51 -2.97
CA THR A 121 26.53 4.25 -4.07
C THR A 121 26.07 2.95 -4.73
N PRO A 122 25.61 2.98 -5.99
CA PRO A 122 25.33 1.75 -6.72
C PRO A 122 26.61 0.90 -6.76
N LEU A 123 26.57 -0.30 -6.21
CA LEU A 123 27.67 -1.24 -6.36
C LEU A 123 27.70 -1.69 -7.83
N PRO A 124 28.89 -1.92 -8.42
CA PRO A 124 29.01 -2.32 -9.82
C PRO A 124 28.28 -3.62 -10.21
N SER A 125 27.92 -4.42 -9.21
CA SER A 125 27.18 -5.69 -9.37
C SER A 125 25.66 -5.56 -9.26
N GLN A 126 25.13 -4.35 -9.01
CA GLN A 126 23.70 -4.16 -8.81
C GLN A 126 23.03 -3.92 -10.15
N GLU A 127 22.30 -4.91 -10.62
CA GLU A 127 21.44 -4.77 -11.78
C GLU A 127 20.38 -3.71 -11.52
N ALA A 128 20.21 -2.78 -12.45
CA ALA A 128 19.19 -1.72 -12.38
C ALA A 128 17.77 -2.30 -12.43
N GLU A 129 17.64 -3.54 -12.90
CA GLU A 129 16.39 -4.28 -13.06
C GLU A 129 16.52 -5.67 -12.43
N GLN A 130 15.38 -6.19 -12.02
CA GLN A 130 15.24 -7.52 -11.42
C GLN A 130 14.14 -8.28 -12.15
N ALA A 131 14.43 -9.47 -12.64
CA ALA A 131 13.42 -10.42 -13.09
C ALA A 131 12.73 -11.04 -11.87
N LEU A 132 11.40 -11.05 -11.87
CA LEU A 132 10.61 -11.83 -10.91
C LEU A 132 10.59 -13.30 -11.35
N ASP A 133 10.53 -14.21 -10.40
CA ASP A 133 10.36 -15.62 -10.71
C ASP A 133 8.89 -15.97 -11.02
N GLU A 134 8.65 -17.21 -11.47
CA GLU A 134 7.31 -17.67 -11.87
C GLU A 134 6.29 -17.61 -10.71
N GLU A 135 6.71 -17.89 -9.47
CA GLU A 135 5.86 -17.84 -8.29
C GLU A 135 5.47 -16.38 -7.98
N GLU A 136 6.42 -15.45 -8.05
CA GLU A 136 6.21 -14.02 -7.83
C GLU A 136 5.26 -13.43 -8.89
N ILE A 137 5.44 -13.80 -10.16
CA ILE A 137 4.56 -13.37 -11.26
C ILE A 137 3.14 -13.93 -11.06
N ALA A 138 3.02 -15.24 -10.81
CA ALA A 138 1.73 -15.88 -10.59
C ALA A 138 0.98 -15.28 -9.39
N LEU A 139 1.69 -14.89 -8.33
CA LEU A 139 1.14 -14.21 -7.17
C LEU A 139 0.51 -12.85 -7.55
N LEU A 140 1.23 -12.00 -8.27
CA LEU A 140 0.74 -10.70 -8.70
C LEU A 140 -0.49 -10.84 -9.62
N GLU A 141 -0.48 -11.80 -10.52
CA GLU A 141 -1.63 -12.11 -11.38
C GLU A 141 -2.83 -12.61 -10.58
N ALA A 142 -2.63 -13.49 -9.60
CA ALA A 142 -3.70 -13.97 -8.73
C ALA A 142 -4.35 -12.82 -7.96
N TRP A 143 -3.57 -11.87 -7.45
CA TRP A 143 -4.11 -10.69 -6.78
C TRP A 143 -4.85 -9.76 -7.73
N ARG A 144 -4.37 -9.61 -8.97
CA ARG A 144 -5.06 -8.84 -10.01
C ARG A 144 -6.42 -9.47 -10.36
N MET A 145 -6.45 -10.79 -10.58
CA MET A 145 -7.69 -11.54 -10.87
C MET A 145 -8.71 -11.47 -9.72
N ARG A 146 -8.24 -11.49 -8.48
CA ARG A 146 -9.09 -11.30 -7.29
C ARG A 146 -9.51 -9.84 -7.09
N GLY A 147 -8.94 -8.91 -7.84
CA GLY A 147 -9.17 -7.48 -7.73
C GLY A 147 -8.74 -6.88 -6.40
N MET A 148 -7.74 -7.46 -5.77
CA MET A 148 -7.13 -6.97 -4.52
C MET A 148 -5.82 -6.23 -4.75
N LEU A 149 -5.35 -6.11 -5.98
CA LEU A 149 -4.18 -5.34 -6.37
C LEU A 149 -4.62 -4.09 -7.14
N TYR A 150 -4.26 -2.92 -6.63
CA TYR A 150 -4.39 -1.67 -7.36
C TYR A 150 -3.01 -1.20 -7.87
N ALA A 151 -2.85 -1.20 -9.19
CA ALA A 151 -1.64 -0.71 -9.83
C ALA A 151 -1.67 0.82 -9.90
N VAL A 152 -0.87 1.48 -9.06
CA VAL A 152 -0.72 2.94 -9.06
C VAL A 152 -0.04 3.37 -10.35
N PRO A 153 -0.61 4.32 -11.12
CA PRO A 153 -0.06 4.74 -12.39
C PRO A 153 1.38 5.25 -12.29
N ARG A 154 2.16 5.01 -13.34
CA ARG A 154 3.57 5.48 -13.40
C ARG A 154 3.63 6.99 -13.21
N ALA A 155 4.65 7.46 -12.50
CA ALA A 155 4.90 8.86 -12.16
C ALA A 155 3.92 9.49 -11.17
N CYS A 156 2.96 8.73 -10.61
CA CYS A 156 2.16 9.20 -9.47
C CYS A 156 2.84 8.88 -8.14
N HIS A 157 2.56 9.67 -7.12
CA HIS A 157 3.03 9.42 -5.75
C HIS A 157 2.20 8.32 -5.10
N ASP A 158 2.76 7.13 -4.95
CA ASP A 158 2.10 5.94 -4.42
C ASP A 158 1.64 6.09 -2.96
N ASP A 159 2.33 6.89 -2.15
CA ASP A 159 1.91 7.20 -0.78
C ASP A 159 0.48 7.76 -0.70
N LEU A 160 0.07 8.59 -1.66
CA LEU A 160 -1.27 9.17 -1.66
C LEU A 160 -2.36 8.09 -1.79
N TYR A 161 -2.06 6.98 -2.45
CA TYR A 161 -3.03 5.91 -2.72
C TYR A 161 -3.29 5.07 -1.47
N TRP A 162 -2.25 4.57 -0.80
CA TRP A 162 -2.50 3.78 0.40
C TRP A 162 -3.08 4.62 1.54
N ILE A 163 -2.65 5.89 1.69
CA ILE A 163 -3.22 6.80 2.69
C ILE A 163 -4.70 7.06 2.38
N LEU A 164 -5.05 7.36 1.11
CA LEU A 164 -6.46 7.54 0.72
C LEU A 164 -7.28 6.28 0.98
N GLY A 165 -6.74 5.11 0.64
CA GLY A 165 -7.38 3.81 0.88
C GLY A 165 -7.73 3.60 2.36
N THR A 166 -6.84 3.98 3.29
CA THR A 166 -7.10 3.84 4.73
C THR A 166 -8.28 4.69 5.20
N THR A 167 -8.56 5.82 4.56
CA THR A 167 -9.68 6.70 4.94
C THR A 167 -11.07 6.11 4.67
N TYR A 168 -11.15 5.01 3.94
CA TYR A 168 -12.39 4.30 3.64
C TYR A 168 -12.67 3.12 4.59
N ASN A 169 -11.71 2.78 5.45
CA ASN A 169 -11.72 1.59 6.30
C ASN A 169 -11.76 1.91 7.81
N CYS A 170 -12.01 3.18 8.15
CA CYS A 170 -12.10 3.65 9.54
C CYS A 170 -13.52 3.61 10.05
#